data_2f0c11b0ca7df6454480634971a70ddc
#
_entry.id   2f0c11b0ca7df6454480634971a70ddc
#
_cell.length_a   1.000
_cell.length_b   1.000
_cell.length_c   1.000
_cell.angle_alpha   90.00
_cell.angle_beta   90.00
_cell.angle_gamma   90.00
#
_symmetry.space_group_name_H-M   'P 1'
#
loop_
_entity.id
_entity.type
_entity.pdbx_description
1 polymer ?
#
loop_
_entity_poly.entity_id
_entity_poly.type
_entity_poly.pdbx_seq_one_letter_code
_entity_poly.pdbx_strand_id
1 'polypeptide(L)'
;IEERLVGSEMCIRDSIDIGEGFKYNPFWMFVFRWLHVISGVMWIGLLWYFNFVQIPNMPNIPDDQKPAISKVIAPAALWWFRWGAMATIVTGLILGYINGYLHTAMTLTLMGGGSPNELFIGIGMWLGTIMWFNVWFVIWPNQKKALGIVEADADVKAASARTAMLFSRTNTMLSIPMLFSMVIAQNLY
;
A
#
# COMPACT_ATOMS: atom_id res chain seq x y z
N ILE A 1 25.99 -26.35 29.25
CA ILE A 1 25.36 -26.65 27.93
C ILE A 1 23.83 -26.74 28.10
N GLU A 2 23.32 -27.38 29.15
CA GLU A 2 21.87 -27.51 29.42
C GLU A 2 21.19 -26.15 29.69
N GLU A 3 21.81 -25.23 30.46
CA GLU A 3 21.23 -23.92 30.73
C GLU A 3 21.07 -23.06 29.48
N ARG A 4 21.95 -23.21 28.47
CA ARG A 4 21.82 -22.50 27.18
C ARG A 4 20.66 -23.04 26.33
N LEU A 5 20.39 -24.33 26.38
CA LEU A 5 19.30 -24.98 25.64
C LEU A 5 17.94 -24.58 26.24
N VAL A 6 17.83 -24.60 27.56
CA VAL A 6 16.60 -24.19 28.29
C VAL A 6 16.25 -22.72 27.98
N GLY A 7 17.23 -21.82 27.93
CA GLY A 7 17.01 -20.43 27.59
C GLY A 7 16.54 -20.24 26.15
N SER A 8 17.07 -21.01 25.19
CA SER A 8 16.65 -20.93 23.78
C SER A 8 15.26 -21.53 23.53
N GLU A 9 14.93 -22.63 24.20
CA GLU A 9 13.60 -23.25 24.13
C GLU A 9 12.54 -22.36 24.78
N MET A 10 12.85 -21.69 25.88
CA MET A 10 11.95 -20.76 26.54
C MET A 10 11.67 -19.52 25.64
N CYS A 11 12.69 -18.95 24.97
CA CYS A 11 12.50 -17.86 24.01
C CYS A 11 11.66 -18.27 22.80
N ILE A 12 11.82 -19.50 22.30
CA ILE A 12 11.02 -20.00 21.17
C ILE A 12 9.58 -20.27 21.60
N ARG A 13 9.37 -20.82 22.79
CA ARG A 13 8.06 -21.14 23.33
C ARG A 13 7.24 -19.87 23.61
N ASP A 14 7.85 -18.85 24.21
CA ASP A 14 7.22 -17.55 24.46
C ASP A 14 6.88 -16.81 23.17
N SER A 15 7.67 -17.03 22.10
CA SER A 15 7.43 -16.42 20.78
C SER A 15 6.24 -17.04 20.03
N ILE A 16 5.84 -18.26 20.37
CA ILE A 16 4.76 -19.02 19.70
C ILE A 16 3.50 -19.09 20.56
N ASP A 17 3.57 -18.66 21.83
CA ASP A 17 2.41 -18.71 22.71
C ASP A 17 1.36 -17.66 22.30
N ILE A 18 0.41 -18.12 21.47
CA ILE A 18 -0.73 -17.36 20.95
C ILE A 18 -1.68 -16.93 22.09
N GLY A 19 -1.49 -17.47 23.29
CA GLY A 19 -2.37 -17.28 24.45
C GLY A 19 -2.13 -16.00 25.25
N GLU A 20 -0.95 -15.41 25.23
CA GLU A 20 -0.58 -14.27 26.07
C GLU A 20 -0.69 -12.88 25.42
N GLY A 21 -1.62 -12.69 24.54
CA GLY A 21 -1.95 -11.38 23.99
C GLY A 21 -1.38 -11.11 22.60
N PHE A 22 -2.26 -10.66 21.74
CA PHE A 22 -1.95 -10.29 20.36
C PHE A 22 -0.99 -9.07 20.28
N LYS A 23 -1.06 -8.20 21.25
CA LYS A 23 -0.29 -6.95 21.30
C LYS A 23 1.14 -7.23 21.80
N TYR A 24 2.13 -6.65 21.13
CA TYR A 24 3.57 -6.81 21.41
C TYR A 24 4.12 -8.24 21.25
N ASN A 25 3.38 -9.15 20.61
CA ASN A 25 3.87 -10.50 20.32
C ASN A 25 4.79 -10.44 19.07
N PRO A 26 6.07 -10.85 19.18
CA PRO A 26 7.04 -10.78 18.08
C PRO A 26 6.62 -11.56 16.83
N PHE A 27 5.93 -12.68 17.00
CA PHE A 27 5.44 -13.48 15.88
C PHE A 27 4.41 -12.72 15.05
N TRP A 28 3.41 -12.10 15.70
CA TRP A 28 2.39 -11.32 14.98
C TRP A 28 2.94 -10.03 14.39
N MET A 29 3.89 -9.40 15.07
CA MET A 29 4.61 -8.25 14.52
C MET A 29 5.34 -8.62 13.23
N PHE A 30 6.01 -9.78 13.18
CA PHE A 30 6.64 -10.30 11.98
C PHE A 30 5.63 -10.61 10.88
N VAL A 31 4.56 -11.35 11.17
CA VAL A 31 3.54 -11.77 10.18
C VAL A 31 2.88 -10.55 9.54
N PHE A 32 2.43 -9.58 10.33
CA PHE A 32 1.78 -8.38 9.79
C PHE A 32 2.76 -7.46 9.04
N ARG A 33 4.03 -7.41 9.44
CA ARG A 33 5.06 -6.70 8.67
C ARG A 33 5.28 -7.37 7.32
N TRP A 34 5.39 -8.68 7.28
CA TRP A 34 5.53 -9.43 6.05
C TRP A 34 4.32 -9.26 5.11
N LEU A 35 3.11 -9.37 5.63
CA LEU A 35 1.88 -9.13 4.87
C LEU A 35 1.80 -7.68 4.35
N HIS A 36 2.20 -6.70 5.15
CA HIS A 36 2.25 -5.30 4.75
C HIS A 36 3.23 -5.07 3.61
N VAL A 37 4.43 -5.64 3.69
CA VAL A 37 5.45 -5.53 2.64
C VAL A 37 4.97 -6.17 1.33
N ILE A 38 4.44 -7.40 1.37
CA ILE A 38 3.93 -8.07 0.16
C ILE A 38 2.79 -7.28 -0.48
N SER A 39 1.84 -6.81 0.32
CA SER A 39 0.73 -5.99 -0.16
C SER A 39 1.23 -4.68 -0.78
N GLY A 40 2.21 -4.04 -0.14
CA GLY A 40 2.85 -2.82 -0.62
C GLY A 40 3.58 -3.03 -1.95
N VAL A 41 4.33 -4.14 -2.09
CA VAL A 41 5.00 -4.51 -3.35
C VAL A 41 3.98 -4.68 -4.48
N MET A 42 2.87 -5.37 -4.22
CA MET A 42 1.79 -5.54 -5.19
C MET A 42 1.18 -4.17 -5.59
N TRP A 43 0.85 -3.34 -4.60
CA TRP A 43 0.23 -2.04 -4.85
C TRP A 43 1.15 -1.07 -5.61
N ILE A 44 2.35 -0.84 -5.09
CA ILE A 44 3.29 0.12 -5.68
C ILE A 44 3.87 -0.40 -7.00
N GLY A 45 4.15 -1.69 -7.09
CA GLY A 45 4.62 -2.32 -8.32
C GLY A 45 3.62 -2.16 -9.47
N LEU A 46 2.33 -2.41 -9.23
CA LEU A 46 1.29 -2.18 -10.24
C LEU A 46 1.09 -0.70 -10.55
N LEU A 47 1.20 0.21 -9.56
CA LEU A 47 1.16 1.65 -9.77
C LEU A 47 2.25 2.09 -10.76
N TRP A 48 3.48 1.65 -10.53
CA TRP A 48 4.63 1.98 -11.39
C TRP A 48 4.52 1.31 -12.75
N TYR A 49 4.08 0.05 -12.82
CA TYR A 49 3.79 -0.63 -14.08
C TYR A 49 2.81 0.17 -14.95
N PHE A 50 1.70 0.62 -14.40
CA PHE A 50 0.73 1.42 -15.15
C PHE A 50 1.34 2.72 -15.66
N ASN A 51 2.07 3.44 -14.83
CA ASN A 51 2.55 4.79 -15.15
C ASN A 51 3.84 4.80 -15.98
N PHE A 52 4.73 3.82 -15.81
CA PHE A 52 6.02 3.78 -16.52
C PHE A 52 6.00 2.83 -17.73
N VAL A 53 5.11 1.86 -17.77
CA VAL A 53 5.08 0.87 -18.84
C VAL A 53 3.79 0.94 -19.66
N GLN A 54 2.63 0.68 -19.06
CA GLN A 54 1.40 0.50 -19.81
C GLN A 54 0.92 1.80 -20.47
N ILE A 55 0.75 2.87 -19.70
CA ILE A 55 0.21 4.15 -20.22
C ILE A 55 1.10 4.76 -21.32
N PRO A 56 2.44 4.85 -21.16
CA PRO A 56 3.30 5.41 -22.20
C PRO A 56 3.33 4.58 -23.49
N ASN A 57 3.15 3.26 -23.42
CA ASN A 57 3.21 2.39 -24.58
C ASN A 57 1.85 2.18 -25.28
N MET A 58 0.74 2.55 -24.67
CA MET A 58 -0.58 2.41 -25.29
C MET A 58 -0.72 3.05 -26.68
N PRO A 59 -0.12 4.23 -26.99
CA PRO A 59 -0.14 4.79 -28.34
C PRO A 59 0.58 3.95 -29.38
N ASN A 60 1.58 3.15 -28.96
CA ASN A 60 2.42 2.35 -29.85
C ASN A 60 1.76 0.99 -30.20
N ILE A 61 0.64 0.64 -29.57
CA ILE A 61 -0.06 -0.62 -29.80
C ILE A 61 -1.07 -0.43 -30.92
N PRO A 62 -1.10 -1.33 -31.93
CA PRO A 62 -2.10 -1.34 -32.98
C PRO A 62 -3.53 -1.33 -32.43
N ASP A 63 -4.45 -0.63 -33.08
CA ASP A 63 -5.82 -0.43 -32.56
C ASP A 63 -6.61 -1.73 -32.42
N ASP A 64 -6.36 -2.71 -33.25
CA ASP A 64 -6.95 -4.07 -33.21
C ASP A 64 -6.47 -4.87 -31.99
N GLN A 65 -5.29 -4.57 -31.41
CA GLN A 65 -4.72 -5.25 -30.25
C GLN A 65 -5.02 -4.55 -28.91
N LYS A 66 -5.33 -3.26 -28.93
CA LYS A 66 -5.69 -2.49 -27.71
C LYS A 66 -6.79 -3.13 -26.86
N PRO A 67 -7.85 -3.75 -27.46
CA PRO A 67 -8.89 -4.41 -26.67
C PRO A 67 -8.38 -5.55 -25.78
N ALA A 68 -7.36 -6.28 -26.19
CA ALA A 68 -6.78 -7.35 -25.37
C ALA A 68 -6.21 -6.81 -24.05
N ILE A 69 -5.58 -5.63 -24.10
CA ILE A 69 -5.04 -4.99 -22.92
C ILE A 69 -6.14 -4.32 -22.10
N SER A 70 -6.97 -3.48 -22.74
CA SER A 70 -7.95 -2.65 -22.03
C SER A 70 -9.14 -3.44 -21.48
N LYS A 71 -9.55 -4.55 -22.13
CA LYS A 71 -10.72 -5.34 -21.72
C LYS A 71 -10.37 -6.58 -20.90
N VAL A 72 -9.14 -7.09 -20.98
CA VAL A 72 -8.72 -8.31 -20.28
C VAL A 72 -7.67 -8.05 -19.21
N ILE A 73 -6.50 -7.54 -19.61
CA ILE A 73 -5.36 -7.40 -18.68
C ILE A 73 -5.59 -6.27 -17.69
N ALA A 74 -5.98 -5.09 -18.18
CA ALA A 74 -6.12 -3.92 -17.31
C ALA A 74 -7.18 -4.09 -16.20
N PRO A 75 -8.39 -4.62 -16.45
CA PRO A 75 -9.36 -4.85 -15.37
C PRO A 75 -8.85 -5.82 -14.29
N ALA A 76 -8.16 -6.89 -14.69
CA ALA A 76 -7.58 -7.85 -13.76
C ALA A 76 -6.46 -7.21 -12.92
N ALA A 77 -5.53 -6.50 -13.55
CA ALA A 77 -4.45 -5.79 -12.86
C ALA A 77 -4.98 -4.69 -11.94
N LEU A 78 -6.03 -3.96 -12.34
CA LEU A 78 -6.69 -2.95 -11.52
C LEU A 78 -7.42 -3.54 -10.32
N TRP A 79 -7.90 -4.78 -10.40
CA TRP A 79 -8.47 -5.49 -9.26
C TRP A 79 -7.39 -5.72 -8.19
N TRP A 80 -6.24 -6.29 -8.57
CA TRP A 80 -5.11 -6.52 -7.67
C TRP A 80 -4.54 -5.21 -7.11
N PHE A 81 -4.46 -4.18 -7.94
CA PHE A 81 -4.02 -2.85 -7.54
C PHE A 81 -4.87 -2.27 -6.39
N ARG A 82 -6.20 -2.32 -6.51
CA ARG A 82 -7.10 -1.78 -5.48
C ARG A 82 -7.04 -2.59 -4.19
N TRP A 83 -7.09 -3.91 -4.30
CA TRP A 83 -7.07 -4.77 -3.13
C TRP A 83 -5.68 -4.83 -2.49
N GLY A 84 -4.61 -4.71 -3.26
CA GLY A 84 -3.26 -4.49 -2.75
C GLY A 84 -3.16 -3.21 -1.93
N ALA A 85 -3.74 -2.11 -2.42
CA ALA A 85 -3.83 -0.85 -1.66
C ALA A 85 -4.60 -1.01 -0.35
N MET A 86 -5.77 -1.67 -0.38
CA MET A 86 -6.58 -1.93 0.82
C MET A 86 -5.81 -2.79 1.82
N ALA A 87 -5.24 -3.90 1.37
CA ALA A 87 -4.47 -4.80 2.21
C ALA A 87 -3.26 -4.09 2.86
N THR A 88 -2.58 -3.21 2.12
CA THR A 88 -1.47 -2.41 2.65
C THR A 88 -1.92 -1.50 3.78
N ILE A 89 -3.03 -0.78 3.62
CA ILE A 89 -3.56 0.09 4.68
C ILE A 89 -3.98 -0.73 5.90
N VAL A 90 -4.76 -1.79 5.71
CA VAL A 90 -5.25 -2.63 6.82
C VAL A 90 -4.10 -3.26 7.60
N THR A 91 -3.16 -3.89 6.90
CA THR A 91 -2.00 -4.52 7.55
C THR A 91 -1.08 -3.50 8.22
N GLY A 92 -0.93 -2.31 7.63
CA GLY A 92 -0.16 -1.20 8.21
C GLY A 92 -0.78 -0.66 9.50
N LEU A 93 -2.10 -0.50 9.56
CA LEU A 93 -2.80 -0.08 10.77
C LEU A 93 -2.69 -1.14 11.89
N ILE A 94 -2.88 -2.42 11.55
CA ILE A 94 -2.70 -3.53 12.49
C ILE A 94 -1.26 -3.56 13.02
N LEU A 95 -0.28 -3.44 12.13
CA LEU A 95 1.13 -3.40 12.50
C LEU A 95 1.46 -2.25 13.43
N GLY A 96 0.95 -1.05 13.14
CA GLY A 96 1.11 0.13 14.00
C GLY A 96 0.47 -0.05 15.38
N TYR A 97 -0.69 -0.70 15.43
CA TYR A 97 -1.38 -1.04 16.67
C TYR A 97 -0.59 -2.05 17.51
N ILE A 98 -0.14 -3.16 16.91
CA ILE A 98 0.64 -4.20 17.60
C ILE A 98 1.95 -3.64 18.15
N ASN A 99 2.63 -2.77 17.38
CA ASN A 99 3.88 -2.13 17.82
C ASN A 99 3.67 -0.96 18.80
N GLY A 100 2.42 -0.53 19.03
CA GLY A 100 2.09 0.50 20.02
C GLY A 100 2.32 1.96 19.59
N TYR A 101 2.79 2.21 18.36
CA TYR A 101 3.08 3.56 17.87
C TYR A 101 1.97 4.20 17.02
N LEU A 102 0.85 3.50 16.81
CA LEU A 102 -0.20 3.96 15.88
C LEU A 102 -0.67 5.38 16.19
N HIS A 103 -0.93 5.70 17.46
CA HIS A 103 -1.44 7.01 17.86
C HIS A 103 -0.40 8.11 17.65
N THR A 104 0.83 7.91 18.12
CA THR A 104 1.93 8.88 17.98
C THR A 104 2.30 9.14 16.53
N ALA A 105 2.33 8.09 15.69
CA ALA A 105 2.56 8.21 14.26
C ALA A 105 1.43 8.97 13.55
N MET A 106 0.16 8.63 13.82
CA MET A 106 -0.99 9.30 13.20
C MET A 106 -1.12 10.77 13.61
N THR A 107 -0.71 11.13 14.81
CA THR A 107 -0.67 12.53 15.27
C THR A 107 0.62 13.26 14.86
N LEU A 108 1.50 12.63 14.07
CA LEU A 108 2.80 13.18 13.65
C LEU A 108 3.63 13.69 14.83
N THR A 109 3.55 12.99 15.95
CA THR A 109 4.20 13.34 17.22
C THR A 109 3.84 14.74 17.79
N LEU A 110 2.87 15.44 17.19
CA LEU A 110 2.48 16.82 17.58
C LEU A 110 1.88 16.90 18.98
N MET A 111 1.38 15.80 19.53
CA MET A 111 0.85 15.73 20.91
C MET A 111 1.94 15.42 21.95
N GLY A 112 3.20 15.37 21.55
CA GLY A 112 4.36 15.07 22.41
C GLY A 112 4.60 13.57 22.60
N GLY A 113 5.81 13.22 23.02
CA GLY A 113 6.21 11.85 23.42
C GLY A 113 6.59 10.88 22.28
N GLY A 114 6.62 11.34 21.02
CA GLY A 114 7.03 10.51 19.88
C GLY A 114 8.50 10.62 19.55
N SER A 115 9.06 9.55 19.01
CA SER A 115 10.43 9.47 18.51
C SER A 115 10.53 9.89 17.03
N PRO A 116 11.73 10.24 16.51
CA PRO A 116 11.90 10.59 15.10
C PRO A 116 11.43 9.50 14.13
N ASN A 117 11.64 8.21 14.45
CA ASN A 117 11.15 7.11 13.62
C ASN A 117 9.62 7.07 13.54
N GLU A 118 8.90 7.35 14.63
CA GLU A 118 7.44 7.43 14.63
C GLU A 118 6.91 8.60 13.80
N LEU A 119 7.62 9.72 13.78
CA LEU A 119 7.32 10.84 12.90
C LEU A 119 7.43 10.43 11.42
N PHE A 120 8.53 9.78 11.03
CA PHE A 120 8.71 9.35 9.64
C PHE A 120 7.69 8.28 9.25
N ILE A 121 7.41 7.31 10.14
CA ILE A 121 6.32 6.35 9.90
C ILE A 121 4.99 7.09 9.70
N GLY A 122 4.68 8.07 10.53
CA GLY A 122 3.47 8.88 10.45
C GLY A 122 3.35 9.62 9.10
N ILE A 123 4.42 10.23 8.62
CA ILE A 123 4.46 10.87 7.29
C ILE A 123 4.16 9.81 6.20
N GLY A 124 4.81 8.66 6.26
CA GLY A 124 4.57 7.56 5.33
C GLY A 124 3.13 7.04 5.38
N MET A 125 2.55 6.92 6.56
CA MET A 125 1.15 6.50 6.76
C MET A 125 0.16 7.50 6.17
N TRP A 126 0.36 8.80 6.36
CA TRP A 126 -0.50 9.82 5.78
C TRP A 126 -0.40 9.86 4.26
N LEU A 127 0.81 9.80 3.70
CA LEU A 127 1.00 9.73 2.25
C LEU A 127 0.33 8.47 1.66
N GLY A 128 0.51 7.32 2.30
CA GLY A 128 -0.16 6.07 1.92
C GLY A 128 -1.68 6.18 2.00
N THR A 129 -2.22 6.80 3.04
CA THR A 129 -3.67 7.02 3.21
C THR A 129 -4.24 7.93 2.11
N ILE A 130 -3.55 9.02 1.77
CA ILE A 130 -3.94 9.91 0.66
C ILE A 130 -3.94 9.14 -0.66
N MET A 131 -2.89 8.36 -0.92
CA MET A 131 -2.79 7.53 -2.12
C MET A 131 -3.91 6.48 -2.19
N TRP A 132 -4.21 5.81 -1.08
CA TRP A 132 -5.32 4.86 -0.99
C TRP A 132 -6.68 5.53 -1.23
N PHE A 133 -6.91 6.70 -0.62
CA PHE A 133 -8.13 7.48 -0.85
C PHE A 133 -8.28 7.82 -2.34
N ASN A 134 -7.23 8.27 -3.00
CA ASN A 134 -7.22 8.53 -4.43
C ASN A 134 -7.61 7.28 -5.23
N VAL A 135 -7.07 6.10 -4.87
CA VAL A 135 -7.38 4.84 -5.55
C VAL A 135 -8.87 4.50 -5.49
N TRP A 136 -9.47 4.57 -4.30
CA TRP A 136 -10.83 4.10 -4.09
C TRP A 136 -11.90 5.11 -4.46
N PHE A 137 -11.68 6.39 -4.17
CA PHE A 137 -12.70 7.44 -4.30
C PHE A 137 -12.53 8.32 -5.52
N VAL A 138 -11.36 8.34 -6.17
CA VAL A 138 -11.13 9.15 -7.37
C VAL A 138 -10.80 8.26 -8.57
N ILE A 139 -9.76 7.46 -8.49
CA ILE A 139 -9.26 6.67 -9.63
C ILE A 139 -10.31 5.63 -10.03
N TRP A 140 -10.76 4.80 -9.11
CA TRP A 140 -11.68 3.71 -9.41
C TRP A 140 -13.04 4.15 -10.00
N PRO A 141 -13.76 5.14 -9.44
CA PRO A 141 -15.00 5.62 -10.07
C PRO A 141 -14.81 6.11 -11.50
N ASN A 142 -13.69 6.80 -11.77
CA ASN A 142 -13.36 7.28 -13.11
C ASN A 142 -12.92 6.13 -14.04
N GLN A 143 -12.19 5.15 -13.57
CA GLN A 143 -11.83 3.97 -14.35
C GLN A 143 -13.06 3.15 -14.77
N LYS A 144 -14.06 2.99 -13.91
CA LYS A 144 -15.30 2.31 -14.27
C LYS A 144 -15.97 2.93 -15.50
N LYS A 145 -16.00 4.27 -15.57
CA LYS A 145 -16.56 4.99 -16.72
C LYS A 145 -15.64 4.86 -17.94
N ALA A 146 -14.35 5.08 -17.77
CA ALA A 146 -13.37 5.01 -18.85
C ALA A 146 -13.31 3.63 -19.53
N LEU A 147 -13.42 2.55 -18.74
CA LEU A 147 -13.42 1.17 -19.23
C LEU A 147 -14.77 0.68 -19.74
N GLY A 148 -15.85 1.50 -19.64
CA GLY A 148 -17.18 1.12 -20.07
C GLY A 148 -17.88 0.11 -19.15
N ILE A 149 -17.42 -0.08 -17.91
CA ILE A 149 -18.11 -0.88 -16.88
C ILE A 149 -19.40 -0.18 -16.44
N VAL A 150 -19.38 1.16 -16.44
CA VAL A 150 -20.54 2.02 -16.25
C VAL A 150 -20.75 2.76 -17.55
N GLU A 151 -21.99 2.78 -18.05
CA GLU A 151 -22.35 3.52 -19.25
C GLU A 151 -22.12 5.01 -19.07
N ALA A 152 -21.50 5.64 -20.04
CA ALA A 152 -21.24 7.07 -20.08
C ALA A 152 -21.01 7.49 -21.53
N ASP A 153 -21.28 8.77 -21.84
CA ASP A 153 -21.00 9.36 -23.14
C ASP A 153 -19.50 9.40 -23.44
N ALA A 154 -19.14 9.48 -24.72
CA ALA A 154 -17.75 9.47 -25.18
C ALA A 154 -16.89 10.55 -24.51
N ASP A 155 -17.42 11.76 -24.38
CA ASP A 155 -16.74 12.89 -23.74
C ASP A 155 -16.51 12.64 -22.24
N VAL A 156 -17.50 12.05 -21.54
CA VAL A 156 -17.41 11.69 -20.14
C VAL A 156 -16.38 10.57 -19.94
N LYS A 157 -16.32 9.59 -20.83
CA LYS A 157 -15.29 8.53 -20.81
C LYS A 157 -13.90 9.12 -20.96
N ALA A 158 -13.69 10.02 -21.92
CA ALA A 158 -12.40 10.65 -22.15
C ALA A 158 -11.96 11.53 -20.96
N ALA A 159 -12.86 12.34 -20.40
CA ALA A 159 -12.61 13.14 -19.22
C ALA A 159 -12.27 12.28 -17.99
N SER A 160 -13.01 11.19 -17.78
CA SER A 160 -12.79 10.24 -16.69
C SER A 160 -11.44 9.51 -16.83
N ALA A 161 -11.07 9.10 -18.04
CA ALA A 161 -9.77 8.49 -18.30
C ALA A 161 -8.62 9.46 -17.97
N ARG A 162 -8.76 10.73 -18.35
CA ARG A 162 -7.78 11.77 -18.02
C ARG A 162 -7.66 12.00 -16.51
N THR A 163 -8.77 12.10 -15.81
CA THR A 163 -8.79 12.25 -14.34
C THR A 163 -8.12 11.07 -13.65
N ALA A 164 -8.49 9.84 -14.00
CA ALA A 164 -7.87 8.64 -13.43
C ALA A 164 -6.36 8.61 -13.68
N MET A 165 -5.91 8.98 -14.88
CA MET A 165 -4.49 9.06 -15.23
C MET A 165 -3.75 10.11 -14.39
N LEU A 166 -4.30 11.31 -14.23
CA LEU A 166 -3.66 12.38 -13.45
C LEU A 166 -3.50 11.99 -11.99
N PHE A 167 -4.54 11.46 -11.35
CA PHE A 167 -4.46 11.00 -9.97
C PHE A 167 -3.55 9.79 -9.80
N SER A 168 -3.48 8.89 -10.78
CA SER A 168 -2.50 7.80 -10.79
C SER A 168 -1.06 8.32 -10.85
N ARG A 169 -0.77 9.33 -11.67
CA ARG A 169 0.54 10.00 -11.71
C ARG A 169 0.86 10.72 -10.40
N THR A 170 -0.10 11.40 -9.81
CA THR A 170 0.05 12.01 -8.48
C THR A 170 0.42 10.96 -7.44
N ASN A 171 -0.26 9.83 -7.42
CA ASN A 171 0.09 8.72 -6.53
C ASN A 171 1.51 8.17 -6.81
N THR A 172 1.94 8.11 -8.05
CA THR A 172 3.32 7.71 -8.40
C THR A 172 4.34 8.69 -7.82
N MET A 173 4.09 10.00 -7.90
CA MET A 173 4.95 11.00 -7.27
C MET A 173 4.96 10.88 -5.74
N LEU A 174 3.82 10.67 -5.12
CA LEU A 174 3.70 10.51 -3.66
C LEU A 174 4.32 9.19 -3.17
N SER A 175 4.37 8.15 -4.01
CA SER A 175 4.94 6.86 -3.62
C SER A 175 6.42 6.92 -3.26
N ILE A 176 7.18 7.82 -3.87
CA ILE A 176 8.62 7.96 -3.62
C ILE A 176 8.88 8.49 -2.20
N PRO A 177 8.36 9.67 -1.78
CA PRO A 177 8.55 10.13 -0.41
C PRO A 177 7.85 9.23 0.62
N MET A 178 6.77 8.57 0.28
CA MET A 178 6.11 7.58 1.15
C MET A 178 7.04 6.41 1.45
N LEU A 179 7.62 5.77 0.42
CA LEU A 179 8.57 4.68 0.59
C LEU A 179 9.84 5.13 1.33
N PHE A 180 10.36 6.31 1.00
CA PHE A 180 11.50 6.88 1.71
C PHE A 180 11.21 7.01 3.21
N SER A 181 10.05 7.56 3.58
CA SER A 181 9.66 7.73 4.99
C SER A 181 9.53 6.38 5.72
N MET A 182 8.99 5.35 5.06
CA MET A 182 8.87 4.00 5.64
C MET A 182 10.24 3.33 5.82
N VAL A 183 11.17 3.53 4.87
CA VAL A 183 12.50 2.91 4.93
C VAL A 183 13.40 3.62 5.94
N ILE A 184 13.43 4.95 5.97
CA ILE A 184 14.29 5.73 6.87
C ILE A 184 13.95 5.48 8.35
N ALA A 185 12.66 5.33 8.64
CA ALA A 185 12.18 5.03 9.99
C ALA A 185 12.67 3.69 10.56
N GLN A 186 13.06 2.76 9.70
CA GLN A 186 13.51 1.42 10.10
C GLN A 186 15.03 1.27 10.08
N ASN A 187 15.76 2.18 9.42
CA ASN A 187 17.19 2.00 9.14
C ASN A 187 18.07 3.12 9.67
N LEU A 188 17.53 4.29 9.96
CA LEU A 188 18.33 5.45 10.38
C LEU A 188 18.09 5.84 11.85
N TYR A 189 16.97 5.43 12.44
CA TYR A 189 16.57 5.78 13.81
C TYR A 189 16.24 4.55 14.66
#